data_d71361fa9c2d72663c31b5eed25c128e
#
_entry.id   d71361fa9c2d72663c31b5eed25c128e
#
_cell.length_a   1.000
_cell.length_b   1.000
_cell.length_c   1.000
_cell.angle_alpha   90.00
_cell.angle_beta   90.00
_cell.angle_gamma   90.00
#
_symmetry.space_group_name_H-M   'P 1'
#
loop_
_entity.id
_entity.type
_entity.pdbx_description
1 polymer ?
#
loop_
_entity_poly.entity_id
_entity_poly.type
_entity_poly.pdbx_seq_one_letter_code
_entity_poly.pdbx_strand_id
1 'polypeptide(L)'
;MKTVKELLDIKGKTAIVTGGAVGIGYGISYRLAEAGANVVIADRTPSEGERAAKELSDKGFNVIAVSTDVSDESAVKKMVEETIKKYGAVDILVNNAGIYPPIPVMQMSLKDFDNVLSINLKGVFLCTKYVAEQMISKNKGGRIINITSIDALHPTSVGLAHYDASKHGVWGFTKNIALELAPHKIWVNAIAPGGIMTPGVQKLQQSMQMPSGVDMKKVLDAMVAKIPMKRLGDSDEIGTVALFLASDMSSYMTGSQIVVDGGVLLV
;
A
#
# COMPACT_ATOMS: atom_id res chain seq x y z
N MET A 1 17.47 -18.49 -20.10
CA MET A 1 17.19 -17.55 -18.97
C MET A 1 16.45 -16.36 -19.56
N LYS A 2 15.45 -15.80 -18.82
CA LYS A 2 14.78 -14.55 -19.21
C LYS A 2 15.73 -13.37 -19.06
N THR A 3 15.62 -12.39 -19.92
CA THR A 3 16.30 -11.09 -19.78
C THR A 3 15.70 -10.28 -18.63
N VAL A 4 16.42 -9.27 -18.12
CA VAL A 4 15.87 -8.35 -17.09
C VAL A 4 14.58 -7.68 -17.56
N LYS A 5 14.51 -7.30 -18.84
CA LYS A 5 13.31 -6.71 -19.46
C LYS A 5 12.12 -7.68 -19.43
N GLU A 6 12.34 -8.95 -19.74
CA GLU A 6 11.29 -9.98 -19.67
C GLU A 6 10.88 -10.30 -18.22
N LEU A 7 11.80 -10.21 -17.27
CA LEU A 7 11.49 -10.45 -15.85
C LEU A 7 10.66 -9.32 -15.23
N LEU A 8 10.86 -8.08 -15.70
CA LEU A 8 10.11 -6.90 -15.23
C LEU A 8 8.81 -6.66 -16.03
N ASP A 9 8.57 -7.45 -17.08
CA ASP A 9 7.41 -7.23 -17.97
C ASP A 9 6.10 -7.57 -17.26
N ILE A 10 5.31 -6.54 -17.00
CA ILE A 10 3.94 -6.62 -16.51
C ILE A 10 2.94 -5.97 -17.49
N LYS A 11 3.35 -5.78 -18.74
CA LYS A 11 2.50 -5.17 -19.76
C LYS A 11 1.19 -5.94 -19.96
N GLY A 12 0.09 -5.21 -19.92
CA GLY A 12 -1.26 -5.77 -20.05
C GLY A 12 -1.78 -6.50 -18.80
N LYS A 13 -0.97 -6.67 -17.75
CA LYS A 13 -1.46 -7.12 -16.43
C LYS A 13 -2.39 -6.08 -15.84
N THR A 14 -3.35 -6.50 -15.04
CA THR A 14 -4.28 -5.60 -14.35
C THR A 14 -3.96 -5.53 -12.88
N ALA A 15 -3.71 -4.33 -12.39
CA ALA A 15 -3.37 -4.05 -11.00
C ALA A 15 -4.47 -3.22 -10.32
N ILE A 16 -4.90 -3.62 -9.12
CA ILE A 16 -5.69 -2.79 -8.21
C ILE A 16 -4.74 -2.24 -7.14
N VAL A 17 -4.78 -0.92 -6.92
CA VAL A 17 -4.05 -0.25 -5.84
C VAL A 17 -5.04 0.45 -4.93
N THR A 18 -5.22 -0.06 -3.71
CA THR A 18 -6.11 0.58 -2.72
C THR A 18 -5.43 1.79 -2.08
N GLY A 19 -6.16 2.90 -1.88
CA GLY A 19 -5.57 4.18 -1.49
C GLY A 19 -4.56 4.68 -2.52
N GLY A 20 -4.80 4.39 -3.81
CA GLY A 20 -3.88 4.63 -4.91
C GLY A 20 -3.80 6.06 -5.41
N ALA A 21 -4.61 6.98 -4.84
CA ALA A 21 -4.73 8.35 -5.35
C ALA A 21 -3.63 9.30 -4.87
N VAL A 22 -3.01 9.05 -3.73
CA VAL A 22 -2.03 9.95 -3.09
C VAL A 22 -0.88 9.20 -2.42
N GLY A 23 0.20 9.89 -2.15
CA GLY A 23 1.33 9.40 -1.36
C GLY A 23 1.94 8.10 -1.91
N ILE A 24 2.19 7.12 -1.03
CA ILE A 24 2.78 5.82 -1.39
C ILE A 24 1.94 5.14 -2.46
N GLY A 25 0.60 5.12 -2.31
CA GLY A 25 -0.29 4.50 -3.27
C GLY A 25 -0.19 5.12 -4.67
N TYR A 26 -0.04 6.44 -4.77
CA TYR A 26 0.16 7.10 -6.06
C TYR A 26 1.51 6.72 -6.70
N GLY A 27 2.60 6.69 -5.91
CA GLY A 27 3.90 6.24 -6.41
C GLY A 27 3.85 4.81 -6.95
N ILE A 28 3.14 3.90 -6.24
CA ILE A 28 2.92 2.53 -6.70
C ILE A 28 2.08 2.51 -7.99
N SER A 29 0.94 3.25 -8.02
CA SER A 29 0.07 3.33 -9.19
C SER A 29 0.82 3.84 -10.41
N TYR A 30 1.67 4.86 -10.24
CA TYR A 30 2.52 5.41 -11.29
C TYR A 30 3.48 4.36 -11.85
N ARG A 31 4.26 3.68 -11.00
CA ARG A 31 5.27 2.71 -11.46
C ARG A 31 4.66 1.48 -12.13
N LEU A 32 3.55 0.98 -11.63
CA LEU A 32 2.86 -0.13 -12.28
C LEU A 32 2.28 0.28 -13.65
N ALA A 33 1.70 1.49 -13.74
CA ALA A 33 1.18 2.02 -15.01
C ALA A 33 2.30 2.29 -16.02
N GLU A 34 3.41 2.90 -15.60
CA GLU A 34 4.59 3.15 -16.44
C GLU A 34 5.18 1.83 -17.00
N ALA A 35 5.17 0.77 -16.19
CA ALA A 35 5.60 -0.57 -16.62
C ALA A 35 4.58 -1.28 -17.54
N GLY A 36 3.48 -0.60 -17.92
CA GLY A 36 2.50 -1.06 -18.90
C GLY A 36 1.34 -1.85 -18.32
N ALA A 37 1.15 -1.87 -17.02
CA ALA A 37 -0.06 -2.45 -16.42
C ALA A 37 -1.28 -1.56 -16.64
N ASN A 38 -2.47 -2.18 -16.71
CA ASN A 38 -3.74 -1.50 -16.52
C ASN A 38 -3.91 -1.26 -15.01
N VAL A 39 -4.09 -0.03 -14.56
CA VAL A 39 -4.18 0.27 -13.14
C VAL A 39 -5.57 0.74 -12.74
N VAL A 40 -6.10 0.16 -11.68
CA VAL A 40 -7.32 0.61 -11.00
C VAL A 40 -6.91 1.28 -9.70
N ILE A 41 -7.10 2.59 -9.62
CA ILE A 41 -6.96 3.37 -8.40
C ILE A 41 -8.25 3.22 -7.61
N ALA A 42 -8.21 2.41 -6.54
CA ALA A 42 -9.33 2.24 -5.62
C ALA A 42 -9.15 3.19 -4.42
N ASP A 43 -9.93 4.26 -4.38
CA ASP A 43 -9.80 5.27 -3.34
C ASP A 43 -11.16 5.64 -2.75
N ARG A 44 -11.20 5.94 -1.44
CA ARG A 44 -12.42 6.35 -0.74
C ARG A 44 -12.90 7.73 -1.18
N THR A 45 -11.97 8.60 -1.60
CA THR A 45 -12.26 9.97 -2.02
C THR A 45 -12.37 10.02 -3.55
N PRO A 46 -13.60 10.06 -4.13
CA PRO A 46 -13.78 9.99 -5.58
C PRO A 46 -12.99 11.05 -6.34
N SER A 47 -13.01 12.31 -5.88
CA SER A 47 -12.30 13.42 -6.52
C SER A 47 -10.78 13.24 -6.57
N GLU A 48 -10.17 12.64 -5.53
CA GLU A 48 -8.73 12.35 -5.53
C GLU A 48 -8.40 11.17 -6.47
N GLY A 49 -9.24 10.13 -6.48
CA GLY A 49 -9.11 9.01 -7.40
C GLY A 49 -9.19 9.44 -8.86
N GLU A 50 -10.23 10.21 -9.22
CA GLU A 50 -10.44 10.75 -10.57
C GLU A 50 -9.30 11.67 -11.02
N ARG A 51 -8.83 12.56 -10.13
CA ARG A 51 -7.68 13.43 -10.39
C ARG A 51 -6.44 12.61 -10.71
N ALA A 52 -6.11 11.65 -9.86
CA ALA A 52 -4.93 10.81 -10.04
C ALA A 52 -5.01 9.95 -11.32
N ALA A 53 -6.17 9.35 -11.58
CA ALA A 53 -6.39 8.57 -12.80
C ALA A 53 -6.26 9.43 -14.05
N LYS A 54 -6.82 10.65 -14.05
CA LYS A 54 -6.67 11.61 -15.16
C LYS A 54 -5.22 12.00 -15.37
N GLU A 55 -4.51 12.35 -14.31
CA GLU A 55 -3.09 12.74 -14.37
C GLU A 55 -2.21 11.63 -15.00
N LEU A 56 -2.46 10.37 -14.64
CA LEU A 56 -1.74 9.24 -15.21
C LEU A 56 -2.19 8.92 -16.64
N SER A 57 -3.47 9.07 -16.95
CA SER A 57 -4.00 8.89 -18.31
C SER A 57 -3.48 9.97 -19.28
N ASP A 58 -3.33 11.20 -18.82
CA ASP A 58 -2.74 12.30 -19.61
C ASP A 58 -1.25 12.02 -19.99
N LYS A 59 -0.58 11.14 -19.24
CA LYS A 59 0.77 10.61 -19.56
C LYS A 59 0.74 9.42 -20.53
N GLY A 60 -0.44 8.98 -20.98
CA GLY A 60 -0.62 7.85 -21.89
C GLY A 60 -0.75 6.50 -21.22
N PHE A 61 -0.91 6.44 -19.88
CA PHE A 61 -1.09 5.19 -19.16
C PHE A 61 -2.56 4.76 -19.12
N ASN A 62 -2.80 3.45 -19.02
CA ASN A 62 -4.15 2.91 -18.93
C ASN A 62 -4.62 2.81 -17.46
N VAL A 63 -5.27 3.85 -16.99
CA VAL A 63 -5.66 4.00 -15.57
C VAL A 63 -7.13 4.40 -15.48
N ILE A 64 -7.84 3.80 -14.51
CA ILE A 64 -9.18 4.23 -14.08
C ILE A 64 -9.24 4.40 -12.57
N ALA A 65 -10.21 5.16 -12.09
CA ALA A 65 -10.53 5.26 -10.67
C ALA A 65 -11.84 4.52 -10.36
N VAL A 66 -11.88 3.87 -9.20
CA VAL A 66 -13.10 3.27 -8.63
C VAL A 66 -13.23 3.72 -7.18
N SER A 67 -14.36 4.38 -6.86
CA SER A 67 -14.62 4.80 -5.48
C SER A 67 -14.82 3.58 -4.57
N THR A 68 -13.94 3.43 -3.57
CA THR A 68 -13.93 2.23 -2.73
C THR A 68 -13.55 2.56 -1.29
N ASP A 69 -14.46 2.29 -0.35
CA ASP A 69 -14.10 2.15 1.06
C ASP A 69 -13.73 0.68 1.31
N VAL A 70 -12.47 0.41 1.60
CA VAL A 70 -11.97 -0.97 1.82
C VAL A 70 -12.55 -1.62 3.07
N SER A 71 -13.12 -0.85 4.00
CA SER A 71 -13.79 -1.37 5.19
C SER A 71 -15.23 -1.85 4.93
N ASP A 72 -15.78 -1.53 3.75
CA ASP A 72 -17.10 -1.95 3.28
C ASP A 72 -16.98 -3.10 2.28
N GLU A 73 -17.51 -4.26 2.67
CA GLU A 73 -17.48 -5.48 1.86
C GLU A 73 -18.16 -5.29 0.49
N SER A 74 -19.28 -4.55 0.45
CA SER A 74 -20.03 -4.33 -0.80
C SER A 74 -19.25 -3.44 -1.77
N ALA A 75 -18.56 -2.42 -1.26
CA ALA A 75 -17.70 -1.57 -2.05
C ALA A 75 -16.49 -2.33 -2.62
N VAL A 76 -15.90 -3.24 -1.83
CA VAL A 76 -14.80 -4.10 -2.30
C VAL A 76 -15.25 -5.06 -3.39
N LYS A 77 -16.40 -5.72 -3.24
CA LYS A 77 -16.97 -6.57 -4.30
C LYS A 77 -17.19 -5.80 -5.59
N LYS A 78 -17.81 -4.63 -5.49
CA LYS A 78 -18.05 -3.74 -6.65
C LYS A 78 -16.73 -3.32 -7.33
N MET A 79 -15.70 -2.98 -6.57
CA MET A 79 -14.37 -2.66 -7.10
C MET A 79 -13.82 -3.80 -7.96
N VAL A 80 -13.90 -5.04 -7.47
CA VAL A 80 -13.43 -6.22 -8.21
C VAL A 80 -14.27 -6.45 -9.46
N GLU A 81 -15.59 -6.36 -9.37
CA GLU A 81 -16.53 -6.51 -10.50
C GLU A 81 -16.26 -5.46 -11.60
N GLU A 82 -16.13 -4.18 -11.23
CA GLU A 82 -15.83 -3.11 -12.18
C GLU A 82 -14.47 -3.30 -12.84
N THR A 83 -13.46 -3.77 -12.09
CA THR A 83 -12.16 -4.12 -12.63
C THR A 83 -12.25 -5.24 -13.67
N ILE A 84 -12.96 -6.32 -13.34
CA ILE A 84 -13.14 -7.45 -14.27
C ILE A 84 -13.94 -7.03 -15.50
N LYS A 85 -14.98 -6.23 -15.32
CA LYS A 85 -15.78 -5.69 -16.44
C LYS A 85 -14.93 -4.85 -17.40
N LYS A 86 -13.99 -4.07 -16.87
CA LYS A 86 -13.15 -3.18 -17.68
C LYS A 86 -11.97 -3.90 -18.33
N TYR A 87 -11.29 -4.79 -17.57
CA TYR A 87 -9.99 -5.35 -17.98
C TYR A 87 -9.97 -6.89 -18.06
N GLY A 88 -11.06 -7.55 -17.69
CA GLY A 88 -11.23 -9.01 -17.82
C GLY A 88 -10.67 -9.85 -16.68
N ALA A 89 -9.70 -9.34 -15.91
CA ALA A 89 -9.06 -10.04 -14.79
C ALA A 89 -8.41 -9.07 -13.81
N VAL A 90 -7.99 -9.60 -12.65
CA VAL A 90 -7.04 -8.94 -11.74
C VAL A 90 -5.82 -9.85 -11.62
N ASP A 91 -4.63 -9.33 -11.92
CA ASP A 91 -3.36 -10.05 -11.83
C ASP A 91 -2.54 -9.61 -10.60
N ILE A 92 -2.71 -8.36 -10.17
CA ILE A 92 -1.94 -7.75 -9.09
C ILE A 92 -2.89 -7.01 -8.15
N LEU A 93 -2.74 -7.24 -6.85
CA LEU A 93 -3.42 -6.46 -5.80
C LEU A 93 -2.36 -5.79 -4.92
N VAL A 94 -2.49 -4.49 -4.72
CA VAL A 94 -1.70 -3.77 -3.73
C VAL A 94 -2.63 -3.23 -2.65
N ASN A 95 -2.57 -3.84 -1.47
CA ASN A 95 -3.27 -3.39 -0.27
C ASN A 95 -2.46 -2.27 0.39
N ASN A 96 -2.73 -1.02 0.00
CA ASN A 96 -2.03 0.14 0.52
C ASN A 96 -2.92 1.05 1.37
N ALA A 97 -4.24 1.05 1.18
CA ALA A 97 -5.15 1.89 1.96
C ALA A 97 -4.94 1.73 3.46
N GLY A 98 -4.81 2.86 4.16
CA GLY A 98 -4.59 2.86 5.61
C GLY A 98 -4.63 4.25 6.22
N ILE A 99 -4.89 4.29 7.53
CA ILE A 99 -4.89 5.49 8.36
C ILE A 99 -4.04 5.28 9.61
N TYR A 100 -3.48 6.38 10.15
CA TYR A 100 -2.59 6.34 11.32
C TYR A 100 -2.75 7.60 12.20
N PRO A 101 -3.97 7.92 12.71
CA PRO A 101 -4.16 9.06 13.60
C PRO A 101 -3.37 8.84 14.90
N PRO A 102 -2.53 9.80 15.35
CA PRO A 102 -1.79 9.67 16.60
C PRO A 102 -2.71 9.97 17.80
N ILE A 103 -3.17 8.92 18.46
CA ILE A 103 -4.06 9.01 19.64
C ILE A 103 -3.45 8.19 20.79
N PRO A 104 -2.98 8.83 21.88
CA PRO A 104 -2.50 8.11 23.07
C PRO A 104 -3.57 7.16 23.63
N VAL A 105 -3.17 5.96 24.07
CA VAL A 105 -4.11 4.91 24.46
C VAL A 105 -5.13 5.34 25.54
N MET A 106 -4.74 6.21 26.47
CA MET A 106 -5.65 6.71 27.49
C MET A 106 -6.68 7.74 26.99
N GLN A 107 -6.51 8.25 25.74
CA GLN A 107 -7.42 9.16 25.07
C GLN A 107 -8.15 8.49 23.91
N MET A 108 -7.73 7.28 23.55
CA MET A 108 -8.26 6.53 22.42
C MET A 108 -9.63 5.95 22.76
N SER A 109 -10.66 6.29 21.99
CA SER A 109 -11.95 5.64 22.11
C SER A 109 -11.95 4.26 21.43
N LEU A 110 -12.88 3.39 21.81
CA LEU A 110 -13.09 2.11 21.11
C LEU A 110 -13.36 2.33 19.61
N LYS A 111 -14.12 3.38 19.26
CA LYS A 111 -14.41 3.76 17.89
C LYS A 111 -13.14 4.12 17.09
N ASP A 112 -12.19 4.80 17.70
CA ASP A 112 -10.92 5.14 17.05
C ASP A 112 -10.10 3.88 16.78
N PHE A 113 -10.02 2.98 17.76
CA PHE A 113 -9.37 1.69 17.65
C PHE A 113 -9.99 0.84 16.52
N ASP A 114 -11.31 0.65 16.57
CA ASP A 114 -12.06 -0.14 15.60
C ASP A 114 -11.95 0.43 14.18
N ASN A 115 -11.97 1.76 14.03
CA ASN A 115 -11.84 2.43 12.74
C ASN A 115 -10.50 2.11 12.08
N VAL A 116 -9.39 2.18 12.83
CA VAL A 116 -8.05 1.86 12.30
C VAL A 116 -7.96 0.38 11.92
N LEU A 117 -8.43 -0.54 12.77
CA LEU A 117 -8.40 -1.96 12.46
C LEU A 117 -9.32 -2.30 11.27
N SER A 118 -10.48 -1.65 11.18
CA SER A 118 -11.42 -1.87 10.09
C SER A 118 -10.85 -1.51 8.72
N ILE A 119 -10.12 -0.40 8.65
CA ILE A 119 -9.49 0.03 7.39
C ILE A 119 -8.21 -0.76 7.13
N ASN A 120 -7.28 -0.75 8.10
CA ASN A 120 -5.91 -1.22 7.87
C ASN A 120 -5.78 -2.75 7.84
N LEU A 121 -6.64 -3.49 8.55
CA LEU A 121 -6.55 -4.95 8.67
C LEU A 121 -7.74 -5.66 8.02
N LYS A 122 -8.98 -5.32 8.42
CA LYS A 122 -10.18 -5.91 7.79
C LYS A 122 -10.25 -5.58 6.31
N GLY A 123 -9.89 -4.34 5.90
CA GLY A 123 -9.82 -3.95 4.49
C GLY A 123 -8.84 -4.80 3.69
N VAL A 124 -7.65 -5.08 4.23
CA VAL A 124 -6.68 -6.00 3.61
C VAL A 124 -7.27 -7.40 3.44
N PHE A 125 -7.95 -7.91 4.47
CA PHE A 125 -8.64 -9.21 4.40
C PHE A 125 -9.69 -9.22 3.29
N LEU A 126 -10.60 -8.24 3.25
CA LEU A 126 -11.69 -8.19 2.27
C LEU A 126 -11.14 -8.11 0.84
N CYS A 127 -10.21 -7.18 0.57
CA CYS A 127 -9.62 -7.03 -0.76
C CYS A 127 -8.88 -8.31 -1.18
N THR A 128 -8.08 -8.89 -0.28
CA THR A 128 -7.36 -10.15 -0.54
C THR A 128 -8.32 -11.28 -0.87
N LYS A 129 -9.39 -11.46 -0.08
CA LYS A 129 -10.39 -12.52 -0.27
C LYS A 129 -11.00 -12.44 -1.67
N TYR A 130 -11.64 -11.32 -2.01
CA TYR A 130 -12.39 -11.20 -3.27
C TYR A 130 -11.50 -11.16 -4.51
N VAL A 131 -10.29 -10.62 -4.41
CA VAL A 131 -9.32 -10.67 -5.51
C VAL A 131 -8.74 -12.08 -5.67
N ALA A 132 -8.39 -12.77 -4.56
CA ALA A 132 -7.88 -14.13 -4.63
C ALA A 132 -8.91 -15.12 -5.18
N GLU A 133 -10.18 -15.00 -4.79
CA GLU A 133 -11.29 -15.80 -5.39
C GLU A 133 -11.31 -15.66 -6.91
N GLN A 134 -11.15 -14.45 -7.42
CA GLN A 134 -11.09 -14.20 -8.87
C GLN A 134 -9.81 -14.77 -9.50
N MET A 135 -8.63 -14.57 -8.86
CA MET A 135 -7.36 -15.12 -9.37
C MET A 135 -7.40 -16.65 -9.44
N ILE A 136 -7.94 -17.31 -8.41
CA ILE A 136 -8.12 -18.77 -8.37
C ILE A 136 -9.04 -19.24 -9.49
N SER A 137 -10.19 -18.58 -9.69
CA SER A 137 -11.15 -18.95 -10.74
C SER A 137 -10.56 -18.86 -12.15
N LYS A 138 -9.63 -17.94 -12.38
CA LYS A 138 -8.91 -17.79 -13.65
C LYS A 138 -7.73 -18.75 -13.82
N ASN A 139 -7.27 -19.37 -12.73
CA ASN A 139 -6.14 -20.32 -12.70
C ASN A 139 -4.85 -19.83 -13.42
N LYS A 140 -4.56 -18.52 -13.33
CA LYS A 140 -3.38 -17.90 -13.95
C LYS A 140 -2.33 -17.45 -12.95
N GLY A 141 -2.58 -17.67 -11.64
CA GLY A 141 -1.76 -17.14 -10.56
C GLY A 141 -2.00 -15.66 -10.34
N GLY A 142 -1.15 -15.02 -9.53
CA GLY A 142 -1.27 -13.61 -9.20
C GLY A 142 -0.19 -13.11 -8.25
N ARG A 143 -0.25 -11.80 -7.96
CA ARG A 143 0.62 -11.13 -6.99
C ARG A 143 -0.23 -10.31 -6.02
N ILE A 144 -0.01 -10.48 -4.73
CA ILE A 144 -0.63 -9.67 -3.68
C ILE A 144 0.48 -9.02 -2.88
N ILE A 145 0.43 -7.70 -2.76
CA ILE A 145 1.44 -6.90 -2.07
C ILE A 145 0.74 -6.12 -0.96
N ASN A 146 1.11 -6.38 0.28
CA ASN A 146 0.54 -5.71 1.44
C ASN A 146 1.50 -4.63 1.93
N ILE A 147 1.03 -3.39 2.03
CA ILE A 147 1.83 -2.31 2.62
C ILE A 147 1.65 -2.36 4.14
N THR A 148 2.69 -2.85 4.81
CA THR A 148 2.80 -2.86 6.27
C THR A 148 3.41 -1.53 6.76
N SER A 149 4.34 -1.56 7.66
CA SER A 149 5.17 -0.47 8.17
C SER A 149 6.37 -1.06 8.89
N ILE A 150 7.41 -0.29 9.12
CA ILE A 150 8.43 -0.63 10.11
C ILE A 150 7.81 -0.78 11.51
N ASP A 151 6.68 -0.10 11.79
CA ASP A 151 5.90 -0.27 13.01
C ASP A 151 5.29 -1.68 13.19
N ALA A 152 5.27 -2.49 12.13
CA ALA A 152 4.99 -3.93 12.24
C ALA A 152 6.18 -4.75 12.78
N LEU A 153 7.30 -4.12 13.08
CA LEU A 153 8.54 -4.73 13.57
C LEU A 153 9.02 -4.06 14.86
N HIS A 154 8.96 -2.74 14.91
CA HIS A 154 9.38 -1.93 16.04
C HIS A 154 8.55 -0.64 16.13
N PRO A 155 7.95 -0.30 17.28
CA PRO A 155 7.16 0.92 17.43
C PRO A 155 8.04 2.17 17.27
N THR A 156 7.59 3.13 16.48
CA THR A 156 8.36 4.35 16.18
C THR A 156 7.87 5.59 16.93
N SER A 157 6.61 5.61 17.34
CA SER A 157 5.99 6.81 17.92
C SER A 157 4.91 6.49 18.95
N VAL A 158 4.77 7.37 19.95
CA VAL A 158 3.68 7.32 20.91
C VAL A 158 2.34 7.66 20.21
N GLY A 159 1.26 6.99 20.63
CA GLY A 159 -0.09 7.22 20.11
C GLY A 159 -0.44 6.37 18.88
N LEU A 160 0.41 5.46 18.46
CA LEU A 160 0.18 4.60 17.32
C LEU A 160 -0.20 3.14 17.66
N ALA A 161 -0.55 2.85 18.93
CA ALA A 161 -0.79 1.47 19.38
C ALA A 161 -1.82 0.70 18.52
N HIS A 162 -2.91 1.33 18.09
CA HIS A 162 -3.90 0.73 17.18
C HIS A 162 -3.36 0.54 15.75
N TYR A 163 -2.53 1.48 15.28
CA TYR A 163 -1.86 1.38 13.99
C TYR A 163 -0.84 0.23 14.01
N ASP A 164 0.04 0.20 15.01
CA ASP A 164 1.05 -0.85 15.18
C ASP A 164 0.38 -2.22 15.25
N ALA A 165 -0.68 -2.36 16.07
CA ALA A 165 -1.47 -3.59 16.13
C ALA A 165 -2.03 -3.99 14.76
N SER A 166 -2.57 -3.02 14.00
CA SER A 166 -3.08 -3.28 12.65
C SER A 166 -1.98 -3.76 11.69
N LYS A 167 -0.79 -3.14 11.71
CA LYS A 167 0.32 -3.46 10.80
C LYS A 167 1.02 -4.78 11.18
N HIS A 168 1.13 -5.10 12.47
CA HIS A 168 1.52 -6.45 12.93
C HIS A 168 0.50 -7.50 12.47
N GLY A 169 -0.80 -7.18 12.57
CA GLY A 169 -1.88 -8.04 12.07
C GLY A 169 -1.76 -8.30 10.56
N VAL A 170 -1.52 -7.27 9.75
CA VAL A 170 -1.30 -7.40 8.30
C VAL A 170 -0.07 -8.27 8.00
N TRP A 171 1.03 -8.10 8.77
CA TRP A 171 2.22 -8.93 8.60
C TRP A 171 1.93 -10.40 8.95
N GLY A 172 1.25 -10.67 10.07
CA GLY A 172 0.80 -12.02 10.44
C GLY A 172 -0.10 -12.65 9.38
N PHE A 173 -1.10 -11.89 8.89
CA PHE A 173 -2.00 -12.28 7.82
C PHE A 173 -1.25 -12.61 6.52
N THR A 174 -0.28 -11.77 6.12
CA THR A 174 0.54 -11.98 4.92
C THR A 174 1.22 -13.34 4.93
N LYS A 175 1.83 -13.72 6.05
CA LYS A 175 2.54 -15.01 6.18
C LYS A 175 1.61 -16.21 6.04
N ASN A 176 0.44 -16.15 6.66
CA ASN A 176 -0.51 -17.26 6.61
C ASN A 176 -1.15 -17.41 5.24
N ILE A 177 -1.67 -16.30 4.67
CA ILE A 177 -2.32 -16.34 3.37
C ILE A 177 -1.35 -16.67 2.22
N ALA A 178 -0.05 -16.39 2.39
CA ALA A 178 0.98 -16.83 1.46
C ALA A 178 1.08 -18.35 1.36
N LEU A 179 0.92 -19.06 2.48
CA LEU A 179 0.87 -20.53 2.50
C LEU A 179 -0.39 -21.05 1.82
N GLU A 180 -1.54 -20.45 2.12
CA GLU A 180 -2.83 -20.90 1.58
C GLU A 180 -2.91 -20.70 0.06
N LEU A 181 -2.35 -19.60 -0.46
CA LEU A 181 -2.48 -19.23 -1.87
C LEU A 181 -1.35 -19.74 -2.77
N ALA A 182 -0.23 -20.23 -2.19
CA ALA A 182 0.89 -20.76 -2.97
C ALA A 182 0.53 -21.90 -3.93
N PRO A 183 -0.35 -22.88 -3.58
CA PRO A 183 -0.79 -23.92 -4.51
C PRO A 183 -1.49 -23.37 -5.75
N HIS A 184 -2.07 -22.15 -5.64
CA HIS A 184 -2.74 -21.46 -6.75
C HIS A 184 -1.81 -20.55 -7.55
N LYS A 185 -0.48 -20.59 -7.28
CA LYS A 185 0.54 -19.72 -7.90
C LYS A 185 0.29 -18.23 -7.63
N ILE A 186 -0.31 -17.90 -6.50
CA ILE A 186 -0.52 -16.53 -6.05
C ILE A 186 0.53 -16.24 -4.97
N TRP A 187 1.45 -15.32 -5.27
CA TRP A 187 2.50 -14.94 -4.33
C TRP A 187 2.07 -13.73 -3.51
N VAL A 188 2.17 -13.85 -2.20
CA VAL A 188 1.74 -12.80 -1.26
C VAL A 188 2.94 -12.33 -0.46
N ASN A 189 3.32 -11.06 -0.62
CA ASN A 189 4.46 -10.46 0.06
C ASN A 189 4.08 -9.11 0.67
N ALA A 190 4.94 -8.58 1.52
CA ALA A 190 4.75 -7.28 2.15
C ALA A 190 5.90 -6.32 1.85
N ILE A 191 5.62 -5.02 1.88
CA ILE A 191 6.60 -3.95 1.96
C ILE A 191 6.38 -3.24 3.29
N ALA A 192 7.46 -2.99 4.03
CA ALA A 192 7.46 -2.24 5.28
C ALA A 192 8.20 -0.89 5.07
N PRO A 193 7.47 0.17 4.70
CA PRO A 193 8.04 1.50 4.59
C PRO A 193 8.45 2.07 5.94
N GLY A 194 9.53 2.85 5.96
CA GLY A 194 9.86 3.78 7.03
C GLY A 194 9.22 5.15 6.81
N GLY A 195 9.93 6.21 7.20
CA GLY A 195 9.50 7.59 6.97
C GLY A 195 9.53 7.96 5.49
N ILE A 196 8.36 8.10 4.87
CA ILE A 196 8.18 8.46 3.46
C ILE A 196 7.55 9.85 3.36
N MET A 197 8.13 10.73 2.54
CA MET A 197 7.56 12.04 2.25
C MET A 197 6.28 11.87 1.41
N THR A 198 5.15 12.23 1.97
CA THR A 198 3.84 12.16 1.31
C THR A 198 3.08 13.47 1.48
N PRO A 199 2.08 13.77 0.62
CA PRO A 199 1.20 14.92 0.82
C PRO A 199 0.49 14.90 2.20
N GLY A 200 0.20 13.72 2.74
CA GLY A 200 -0.35 13.57 4.09
C GLY A 200 0.62 14.04 5.17
N VAL A 201 1.89 13.67 5.07
CA VAL A 201 2.96 14.14 5.96
C VAL A 201 3.13 15.66 5.82
N GLN A 202 3.13 16.20 4.59
CA GLN A 202 3.21 17.65 4.34
C GLN A 202 2.02 18.41 4.93
N LYS A 203 0.78 17.91 4.76
CA LYS A 203 -0.42 18.51 5.36
C LYS A 203 -0.37 18.46 6.89
N LEU A 204 0.07 17.34 7.47
CA LEU A 204 0.24 17.21 8.91
C LEU A 204 1.25 18.23 9.44
N GLN A 205 2.36 18.42 8.74
CA GLN A 205 3.34 19.45 9.05
C GLN A 205 2.76 20.88 9.02
N GLN A 206 1.85 21.17 8.06
CA GLN A 206 1.21 22.47 7.92
C GLN A 206 0.05 22.70 8.90
N SER A 207 -0.64 21.64 9.32
CA SER A 207 -1.84 21.72 10.17
C SER A 207 -1.57 21.58 11.67
N MET A 208 -0.40 21.10 12.07
CA MET A 208 -0.03 21.07 13.48
C MET A 208 0.11 22.51 14.01
N GLN A 209 -0.96 22.98 14.68
CA GLN A 209 -0.85 24.11 15.61
C GLN A 209 0.01 23.63 16.78
N MET A 210 1.31 23.74 16.64
CA MET A 210 2.21 23.46 17.76
C MET A 210 2.05 24.53 18.81
N PRO A 211 2.29 24.18 20.10
CA PRO A 211 2.40 25.20 21.14
C PRO A 211 3.37 26.29 20.66
N SER A 212 3.03 27.54 20.94
CA SER A 212 3.84 28.69 20.55
C SER A 212 5.31 28.49 20.90
N GLY A 213 6.20 28.41 19.90
CA GLY A 213 7.62 28.26 20.06
C GLY A 213 8.25 26.96 19.53
N VAL A 214 7.49 26.00 19.01
CA VAL A 214 8.06 24.78 18.41
C VAL A 214 8.34 25.00 16.93
N ASP A 215 9.63 24.92 16.56
CA ASP A 215 10.10 25.00 15.18
C ASP A 215 9.94 23.63 14.48
N MET A 216 8.95 23.53 13.58
CA MET A 216 8.68 22.30 12.80
C MET A 216 9.90 21.81 12.01
N LYS A 217 10.74 22.73 11.54
CA LYS A 217 11.97 22.36 10.84
C LYS A 217 12.88 21.57 11.77
N LYS A 218 13.03 22.01 13.02
CA LYS A 218 13.86 21.29 14.02
C LYS A 218 13.30 19.91 14.35
N VAL A 219 11.96 19.76 14.39
CA VAL A 219 11.34 18.46 14.61
C VAL A 219 11.60 17.51 13.43
N LEU A 220 11.46 18.01 12.20
CA LEU A 220 11.76 17.22 11.01
C LEU A 220 13.25 16.88 10.91
N ASP A 221 14.13 17.85 11.17
CA ASP A 221 15.57 17.63 11.17
C ASP A 221 15.97 16.59 12.23
N ALA A 222 15.33 16.60 13.42
CA ALA A 222 15.54 15.61 14.46
C ALA A 222 15.04 14.20 14.06
N MET A 223 13.93 14.11 13.33
CA MET A 223 13.46 12.83 12.77
C MET A 223 14.43 12.30 11.71
N VAL A 224 14.82 13.15 10.76
CA VAL A 224 15.75 12.80 9.68
C VAL A 224 17.14 12.43 10.24
N ALA A 225 17.57 13.09 11.34
CA ALA A 225 18.84 12.78 11.97
C ALA A 225 18.93 11.33 12.51
N LYS A 226 17.78 10.71 12.83
CA LYS A 226 17.71 9.30 13.27
C LYS A 226 17.80 8.32 12.09
N ILE A 227 17.52 8.77 10.87
CA ILE A 227 17.58 7.91 9.68
C ILE A 227 19.05 7.83 9.23
N PRO A 228 19.67 6.64 9.12
CA PRO A 228 21.05 6.52 8.65
C PRO A 228 21.30 7.18 7.29
N MET A 229 20.37 7.07 6.35
CA MET A 229 20.46 7.72 5.03
C MET A 229 20.21 9.24 5.06
N LYS A 230 19.92 9.83 6.25
CA LYS A 230 19.75 11.27 6.48
C LYS A 230 18.73 11.98 5.58
N ARG A 231 17.71 11.26 5.17
CA ARG A 231 16.55 11.78 4.43
C ARG A 231 15.31 10.91 4.64
N LEU A 232 14.14 11.45 4.39
CA LEU A 232 12.95 10.65 4.17
C LEU A 232 13.04 9.98 2.79
N GLY A 233 12.35 8.84 2.65
CA GLY A 233 12.16 8.20 1.36
C GLY A 233 11.10 8.91 0.53
N ASP A 234 11.11 8.67 -0.78
CA ASP A 234 10.06 9.08 -1.71
C ASP A 234 9.02 7.97 -1.91
N SER A 235 7.78 8.38 -2.24
CA SER A 235 6.72 7.43 -2.61
C SER A 235 7.11 6.55 -3.79
N ASP A 236 7.93 7.06 -4.68
CA ASP A 236 8.48 6.36 -5.83
C ASP A 236 9.41 5.20 -5.44
N GLU A 237 10.18 5.33 -4.37
CA GLU A 237 11.05 4.27 -3.88
C GLU A 237 10.24 3.05 -3.39
N ILE A 238 9.03 3.28 -2.87
CA ILE A 238 8.11 2.20 -2.56
C ILE A 238 7.48 1.64 -3.84
N GLY A 239 7.18 2.51 -4.82
CA GLY A 239 6.66 2.12 -6.14
C GLY A 239 7.60 1.17 -6.88
N THR A 240 8.92 1.40 -6.85
CA THR A 240 9.91 0.53 -7.49
C THR A 240 9.99 -0.84 -6.84
N VAL A 241 9.90 -0.92 -5.51
CA VAL A 241 9.85 -2.20 -4.79
C VAL A 241 8.53 -2.94 -5.05
N ALA A 242 7.42 -2.21 -5.17
CA ALA A 242 6.13 -2.81 -5.55
C ALA A 242 6.17 -3.38 -6.98
N LEU A 243 6.81 -2.70 -7.93
CA LEU A 243 7.04 -3.22 -9.29
C LEU A 243 7.89 -4.50 -9.28
N PHE A 244 8.96 -4.53 -8.46
CA PHE A 244 9.76 -5.75 -8.28
C PHE A 244 8.90 -6.91 -7.78
N LEU A 245 8.07 -6.71 -6.74
CA LEU A 245 7.19 -7.74 -6.20
C LEU A 245 6.04 -8.13 -7.15
N ALA A 246 5.59 -7.23 -8.00
CA ALA A 246 4.56 -7.47 -9.01
C ALA A 246 5.05 -8.27 -10.23
N SER A 247 6.36 -8.34 -10.42
CA SER A 247 7.02 -8.91 -11.59
C SER A 247 7.58 -10.32 -11.36
N ASP A 248 8.12 -10.94 -12.40
CA ASP A 248 8.80 -12.22 -12.30
C ASP A 248 10.20 -12.15 -11.64
N MET A 249 10.71 -10.93 -11.36
CA MET A 249 11.91 -10.75 -10.55
C MET A 249 11.80 -11.36 -9.16
N SER A 250 10.56 -11.42 -8.61
CA SER A 250 10.25 -12.00 -7.30
C SER A 250 9.59 -13.39 -7.38
N SER A 251 9.77 -14.12 -8.48
CA SER A 251 9.04 -15.37 -8.78
C SER A 251 9.21 -16.48 -7.76
N TYR A 252 10.26 -16.45 -6.92
CA TYR A 252 10.50 -17.41 -5.83
C TYR A 252 10.34 -16.80 -4.43
N MET A 253 9.52 -15.72 -4.33
CA MET A 253 9.25 -15.03 -3.07
C MET A 253 7.75 -15.08 -2.75
N THR A 254 7.43 -15.66 -1.58
CA THR A 254 6.10 -15.58 -0.98
C THR A 254 6.24 -15.58 0.54
N GLY A 255 5.35 -14.88 1.25
CA GLY A 255 5.41 -14.73 2.70
C GLY A 255 6.57 -13.86 3.22
N SER A 256 7.21 -13.09 2.35
CA SER A 256 8.35 -12.23 2.69
C SER A 256 7.93 -10.79 2.94
N GLN A 257 8.70 -10.07 3.77
CA GLN A 257 8.55 -8.62 3.97
C GLN A 257 9.85 -7.92 3.62
N ILE A 258 9.77 -6.92 2.73
CA ILE A 258 10.89 -6.07 2.34
C ILE A 258 10.81 -4.77 3.13
N VAL A 259 11.83 -4.49 3.92
CA VAL A 259 11.97 -3.22 4.66
C VAL A 259 12.57 -2.16 3.72
N VAL A 260 11.94 -0.95 3.70
CA VAL A 260 12.37 0.19 2.88
C VAL A 260 12.30 1.43 3.78
N ASP A 261 13.32 1.64 4.60
CA ASP A 261 13.27 2.57 5.74
C ASP A 261 14.48 3.50 5.88
N GLY A 262 15.42 3.45 4.93
CA GLY A 262 16.67 4.23 5.03
C GLY A 262 17.58 3.79 6.19
N GLY A 263 17.36 2.59 6.74
CA GLY A 263 18.15 1.99 7.80
C GLY A 263 17.66 2.31 9.23
N VAL A 264 16.45 2.85 9.39
CA VAL A 264 15.89 3.24 10.71
C VAL A 264 15.89 2.08 11.71
N LEU A 265 15.57 0.88 11.27
CA LEU A 265 15.53 -0.31 12.15
C LEU A 265 16.90 -0.84 12.58
N LEU A 266 17.99 -0.25 12.11
CA LEU A 266 19.38 -0.67 12.44
C LEU A 266 19.97 0.14 13.61
N VAL A 267 19.29 1.19 14.08
CA VAL A 267 19.81 2.16 15.06
C VAL A 267 18.86 2.40 16.23
#